data_bd463719e7dd1298d3a344d7be4bfb2e
#
_entry.id   bd463719e7dd1298d3a344d7be4bfb2e
#
_cell.length_a   1.000
_cell.length_b   1.000
_cell.length_c   1.000
_cell.angle_alpha   90.00
_cell.angle_beta   90.00
_cell.angle_gamma   90.00
#
_symmetry.space_group_name_H-M   'P 1'
#
loop_
_entity.id
_entity.type
_entity.pdbx_description
1 polymer ?
#
loop_
_entity_poly.entity_id
_entity_poly.type
_entity_poly.pdbx_seq_one_letter_code
_entity_poly.pdbx_strand_id
1 'polypeptide(L)'
;MKYVATIGSFDGVHRGHQCLLQQVRSLADERGLKAMAITFAVSPKQVLGSNDVVLLNSAEERLTLLRQVGMDEVPMLEFTHEMAAMSARDFMSQVLRELLGVQVLVIGYDHRFGRGRTDGFDDYVRYGHELGIEVVRGEACVERGEAVSSTRIRTCIAEGRVSEASHLLGYNYKLCGTVVGGYKVGRKMGFPTANIHVKEGEKMLPADGVYAVFVRIDADGESKHVGMLNIGHRPTVNNGSERSIEVHILDFEGDLYGKSLCVEFVERLREERTFDSLDALMAQLESDKERVSRLKCL
;
A
#
# COMPACT_ATOMS: atom_id res chain seq x y z
N MET A 1 21.01 -15.90 -15.00
CA MET A 1 19.82 -16.54 -14.42
C MET A 1 18.66 -16.35 -15.38
N LYS A 2 17.61 -17.14 -15.28
CA LYS A 2 16.46 -17.10 -16.20
C LYS A 2 15.18 -16.99 -15.37
N TYR A 3 14.23 -16.18 -15.85
CA TYR A 3 13.07 -15.79 -15.06
C TYR A 3 11.74 -15.95 -15.80
N VAL A 4 10.70 -16.32 -15.04
CA VAL A 4 9.31 -16.02 -15.36
C VAL A 4 8.99 -14.69 -14.71
N ALA A 5 8.61 -13.68 -15.48
CA ALA A 5 8.44 -12.33 -14.99
C ALA A 5 7.06 -11.76 -15.33
N THR A 6 6.65 -10.80 -14.52
CA THR A 6 5.56 -9.87 -14.84
C THR A 6 6.01 -8.45 -14.54
N ILE A 7 5.34 -7.47 -15.15
CA ILE A 7 5.67 -6.04 -14.99
C ILE A 7 4.42 -5.25 -14.60
N GLY A 8 4.59 -4.32 -13.66
CA GLY A 8 3.50 -3.45 -13.22
C GLY A 8 3.91 -2.43 -12.17
N SER A 9 3.07 -1.45 -11.92
CA SER A 9 3.25 -0.52 -10.80
C SER A 9 3.06 -1.21 -9.44
N PHE A 10 2.24 -2.25 -9.40
CA PHE A 10 1.88 -3.03 -8.20
C PHE A 10 1.53 -2.18 -6.98
N ASP A 11 0.94 -1.01 -7.22
CA ASP A 11 0.55 -0.13 -6.13
C ASP A 11 -0.57 -0.74 -5.30
N GLY A 12 -0.28 -0.93 -4.00
CA GLY A 12 -1.14 -1.65 -3.07
C GLY A 12 -0.95 -3.15 -3.06
N VAL A 13 -0.20 -3.78 -3.97
CA VAL A 13 -0.05 -5.25 -4.09
C VAL A 13 -1.34 -6.00 -3.73
N HIS A 14 -2.48 -5.48 -4.19
CA HIS A 14 -3.82 -5.94 -3.85
C HIS A 14 -4.12 -7.35 -4.37
N ARG A 15 -5.23 -7.96 -3.95
CA ARG A 15 -5.59 -9.35 -4.29
C ARG A 15 -5.53 -9.66 -5.80
N GLY A 16 -5.91 -8.70 -6.66
CA GLY A 16 -5.75 -8.88 -8.10
C GLY A 16 -4.28 -8.98 -8.55
N HIS A 17 -3.38 -8.20 -7.94
CA HIS A 17 -1.94 -8.33 -8.15
C HIS A 17 -1.40 -9.65 -7.59
N GLN A 18 -1.81 -10.01 -6.35
CA GLN A 18 -1.37 -11.25 -5.70
C GLN A 18 -1.71 -12.48 -6.53
N CYS A 19 -2.90 -12.50 -7.12
CA CYS A 19 -3.31 -13.58 -8.00
C CYS A 19 -2.43 -13.69 -9.26
N LEU A 20 -2.14 -12.57 -9.94
CA LEU A 20 -1.21 -12.56 -11.08
C LEU A 20 0.19 -13.05 -10.66
N LEU A 21 0.67 -12.59 -9.50
CA LEU A 21 1.98 -12.98 -8.96
C LEU A 21 2.03 -14.48 -8.60
N GLN A 22 0.94 -15.04 -8.09
CA GLN A 22 0.83 -16.48 -7.85
C GLN A 22 0.91 -17.29 -9.16
N GLN A 23 0.28 -16.81 -10.26
CA GLN A 23 0.42 -17.44 -11.57
C GLN A 23 1.88 -17.40 -12.06
N VAL A 24 2.58 -16.27 -11.85
CA VAL A 24 4.02 -16.15 -12.15
C VAL A 24 4.83 -17.16 -11.32
N ARG A 25 4.54 -17.29 -10.03
CA ARG A 25 5.22 -18.24 -9.14
C ARG A 25 5.00 -19.68 -9.58
N SER A 26 3.74 -20.08 -9.81
CA SER A 26 3.40 -21.44 -10.25
C SER A 26 4.09 -21.79 -11.57
N LEU A 27 4.07 -20.88 -12.54
CA LEU A 27 4.71 -21.11 -13.84
C LEU A 27 6.25 -21.17 -13.71
N ALA A 28 6.83 -20.38 -12.80
CA ALA A 28 8.27 -20.44 -12.50
C ALA A 28 8.65 -21.80 -11.91
N ASP A 29 7.88 -22.32 -10.97
CA ASP A 29 8.08 -23.62 -10.34
C ASP A 29 7.97 -24.76 -11.38
N GLU A 30 6.92 -24.73 -12.23
CA GLU A 30 6.74 -25.72 -13.32
C GLU A 30 7.89 -25.74 -14.32
N ARG A 31 8.49 -24.59 -14.61
CA ARG A 31 9.59 -24.46 -15.56
C ARG A 31 10.99 -24.59 -14.94
N GLY A 32 11.10 -24.73 -13.63
CA GLY A 32 12.38 -24.72 -12.91
C GLY A 32 13.12 -23.39 -13.02
N LEU A 33 12.38 -22.27 -13.12
CA LEU A 33 12.89 -20.91 -13.22
C LEU A 33 12.62 -20.15 -11.94
N LYS A 34 13.18 -18.93 -11.82
CA LYS A 34 12.86 -18.00 -10.73
C LYS A 34 11.70 -17.07 -11.11
N ALA A 35 10.88 -16.70 -10.10
CA ALA A 35 9.80 -15.75 -10.24
C ALA A 35 10.28 -14.31 -10.05
N MET A 36 9.90 -13.40 -10.95
CA MET A 36 10.31 -12.01 -10.93
C MET A 36 9.10 -11.07 -11.09
N ALA A 37 9.00 -10.07 -10.21
CA ALA A 37 8.07 -8.95 -10.38
C ALA A 37 8.85 -7.67 -10.68
N ILE A 38 8.71 -7.13 -11.88
CA ILE A 38 9.37 -5.89 -12.32
C ILE A 38 8.47 -4.72 -11.95
N THR A 39 8.98 -3.78 -11.14
CA THR A 39 8.23 -2.59 -10.73
C THR A 39 9.06 -1.32 -10.93
N PHE A 40 8.52 -0.16 -10.55
CA PHE A 40 9.14 1.15 -10.76
C PHE A 40 9.35 1.89 -9.45
N ALA A 41 10.49 2.56 -9.30
CA ALA A 41 10.79 3.39 -8.13
C ALA A 41 9.78 4.54 -7.99
N VAL A 42 9.54 5.24 -9.09
CA VAL A 42 8.53 6.28 -9.22
C VAL A 42 7.43 5.79 -10.17
N SER A 43 6.18 6.08 -9.85
CA SER A 43 5.06 5.69 -10.71
C SER A 43 5.22 6.29 -12.12
N PRO A 44 5.10 5.48 -13.19
CA PRO A 44 5.10 6.00 -14.56
C PRO A 44 4.12 7.16 -14.78
N LYS A 45 3.00 7.19 -14.07
CA LYS A 45 2.01 8.27 -14.15
C LYS A 45 2.57 9.59 -13.58
N GLN A 46 3.36 9.54 -12.51
CA GLN A 46 3.99 10.74 -11.92
C GLN A 46 5.05 11.33 -12.88
N VAL A 47 5.88 10.48 -13.49
CA VAL A 47 6.89 10.93 -14.46
C VAL A 47 6.25 11.55 -15.71
N LEU A 48 5.08 11.04 -16.14
CA LEU A 48 4.33 11.54 -17.30
C LEU A 48 3.40 12.73 -16.97
N GLY A 49 3.56 13.37 -15.80
CA GLY A 49 2.88 14.62 -15.46
C GLY A 49 1.58 14.50 -14.68
N SER A 50 1.22 13.30 -14.20
CA SER A 50 0.08 13.12 -13.29
C SER A 50 0.55 13.26 -11.83
N ASN A 51 0.72 14.48 -11.34
CA ASN A 51 1.23 14.77 -9.99
C ASN A 51 0.29 14.38 -8.84
N ASP A 52 -0.98 14.06 -9.14
CA ASP A 52 -2.01 13.86 -8.12
C ASP A 52 -2.16 12.40 -7.65
N VAL A 53 -1.29 11.49 -8.09
CA VAL A 53 -1.41 10.09 -7.69
C VAL A 53 -0.68 9.84 -6.38
N VAL A 54 -1.42 9.93 -5.26
CA VAL A 54 -0.94 9.46 -3.96
C VAL A 54 -0.92 7.93 -3.95
N LEU A 55 0.22 7.34 -3.56
CA LEU A 55 0.42 5.90 -3.57
C LEU A 55 -0.22 5.20 -2.36
N LEU A 56 -0.59 3.95 -2.53
CA LEU A 56 -1.08 3.07 -1.46
C LEU A 56 0.07 2.49 -0.62
N ASN A 57 1.24 2.33 -1.22
CA ASN A 57 2.44 1.82 -0.57
C ASN A 57 3.65 2.70 -0.90
N SER A 58 4.56 2.84 0.06
CA SER A 58 5.92 3.29 -0.25
C SER A 58 6.64 2.27 -1.16
N ALA A 59 7.74 2.68 -1.76
CA ALA A 59 8.57 1.78 -2.58
C ALA A 59 9.08 0.58 -1.76
N GLU A 60 9.52 0.81 -0.54
CA GLU A 60 10.03 -0.22 0.38
C GLU A 60 8.94 -1.20 0.83
N GLU A 61 7.74 -0.68 1.18
CA GLU A 61 6.59 -1.51 1.50
C GLU A 61 6.19 -2.41 0.33
N ARG A 62 6.19 -1.86 -0.88
CA ARG A 62 5.87 -2.60 -2.10
C ARG A 62 6.87 -3.72 -2.36
N LEU A 63 8.17 -3.46 -2.22
CA LEU A 63 9.21 -4.49 -2.32
C LEU A 63 8.99 -5.61 -1.30
N THR A 64 8.71 -5.26 -0.06
CA THR A 64 8.44 -6.23 1.01
C THR A 64 7.24 -7.10 0.69
N LEU A 65 6.12 -6.49 0.27
CA LEU A 65 4.89 -7.20 -0.09
C LEU A 65 5.10 -8.13 -1.29
N LEU A 66 5.81 -7.69 -2.34
CA LEU A 66 6.10 -8.51 -3.51
C LEU A 66 6.94 -9.74 -3.15
N ARG A 67 7.92 -9.59 -2.25
CA ARG A 67 8.71 -10.73 -1.76
C ARG A 67 7.86 -11.68 -0.90
N GLN A 68 6.97 -11.15 -0.06
CA GLN A 68 6.05 -11.95 0.76
C GLN A 68 5.08 -12.78 -0.08
N VAL A 69 4.70 -12.33 -1.27
CA VAL A 69 3.86 -13.08 -2.22
C VAL A 69 4.66 -14.17 -2.97
N GLY A 70 5.97 -14.28 -2.72
CA GLY A 70 6.80 -15.36 -3.26
C GLY A 70 7.62 -15.00 -4.50
N MET A 71 7.89 -13.72 -4.74
CA MET A 71 8.82 -13.31 -5.79
C MET A 71 10.27 -13.47 -5.33
N ASP A 72 11.06 -14.20 -6.11
CA ASP A 72 12.48 -14.40 -5.84
C ASP A 72 13.29 -13.12 -6.09
N GLU A 73 12.90 -12.37 -7.14
CA GLU A 73 13.56 -11.13 -7.54
C GLU A 73 12.52 -10.03 -7.79
N VAL A 74 12.83 -8.83 -7.32
CA VAL A 74 11.97 -7.65 -7.50
C VAL A 74 12.81 -6.46 -7.96
N PRO A 75 13.24 -6.42 -9.24
CA PRO A 75 13.94 -5.26 -9.77
C PRO A 75 13.03 -4.03 -9.78
N MET A 76 13.55 -2.93 -9.24
CA MET A 76 12.90 -1.64 -9.23
C MET A 76 13.57 -0.74 -10.27
N LEU A 77 12.89 -0.54 -11.39
CA LEU A 77 13.40 0.27 -12.50
C LEU A 77 13.13 1.76 -12.25
N GLU A 78 14.06 2.61 -12.67
CA GLU A 78 13.79 4.03 -12.85
C GLU A 78 13.01 4.24 -14.15
N PHE A 79 11.79 4.77 -14.04
CA PHE A 79 11.00 5.10 -15.22
C PHE A 79 11.43 6.49 -15.72
N THR A 80 12.26 6.51 -16.76
CA THR A 80 12.75 7.75 -17.38
C THR A 80 11.94 8.14 -18.61
N HIS A 81 12.12 9.36 -19.11
CA HIS A 81 11.52 9.79 -20.37
C HIS A 81 12.02 8.97 -21.57
N GLU A 82 13.31 8.52 -21.53
CA GLU A 82 13.84 7.61 -22.55
C GLU A 82 13.12 6.26 -22.52
N MET A 83 12.90 5.69 -21.32
CA MET A 83 12.14 4.44 -21.18
C MET A 83 10.69 4.62 -21.66
N ALA A 84 10.06 5.76 -21.35
CA ALA A 84 8.70 6.08 -21.82
C ALA A 84 8.60 6.19 -23.35
N ALA A 85 9.70 6.58 -24.02
CA ALA A 85 9.77 6.68 -25.48
C ALA A 85 10.05 5.34 -26.19
N MET A 86 10.46 4.30 -25.46
CA MET A 86 10.72 2.96 -26.05
C MET A 86 9.48 2.35 -26.64
N SER A 87 9.61 1.71 -27.80
CA SER A 87 8.58 0.81 -28.29
C SER A 87 8.45 -0.41 -27.36
N ALA A 88 7.31 -1.11 -27.38
CA ALA A 88 7.15 -2.33 -26.60
C ALA A 88 8.20 -3.39 -27.00
N ARG A 89 8.50 -3.50 -28.30
CA ARG A 89 9.51 -4.42 -28.81
C ARG A 89 10.91 -4.10 -28.28
N ASP A 90 11.32 -2.82 -28.29
CA ASP A 90 12.63 -2.42 -27.78
C ASP A 90 12.74 -2.64 -26.27
N PHE A 91 11.68 -2.34 -25.53
CA PHE A 91 11.62 -2.63 -24.09
C PHE A 91 11.74 -4.13 -23.82
N MET A 92 11.05 -4.99 -24.57
CA MET A 92 11.17 -6.44 -24.43
C MET A 92 12.58 -6.93 -24.77
N SER A 93 13.23 -6.39 -25.81
CA SER A 93 14.60 -6.76 -26.17
C SER A 93 15.63 -6.30 -25.13
N GLN A 94 15.71 -4.99 -24.94
CA GLN A 94 16.82 -4.37 -24.20
C GLN A 94 16.66 -4.57 -22.67
N VAL A 95 15.42 -4.41 -22.16
CA VAL A 95 15.19 -4.45 -20.71
C VAL A 95 14.84 -5.86 -20.25
N LEU A 96 13.81 -6.49 -20.85
CA LEU A 96 13.34 -7.77 -20.35
C LEU A 96 14.31 -8.90 -20.66
N ARG A 97 14.78 -8.99 -21.92
CA ARG A 97 15.65 -10.10 -22.35
C ARG A 97 17.12 -9.87 -21.97
N GLU A 98 17.70 -8.75 -22.43
CA GLU A 98 19.16 -8.53 -22.33
C GLU A 98 19.57 -8.15 -20.91
N LEU A 99 18.86 -7.19 -20.27
CA LEU A 99 19.21 -6.72 -18.94
C LEU A 99 18.74 -7.69 -17.84
N LEU A 100 17.48 -8.15 -17.91
CA LEU A 100 16.86 -8.90 -16.81
C LEU A 100 16.81 -10.42 -17.05
N GLY A 101 17.10 -10.92 -18.24
CA GLY A 101 17.13 -12.36 -18.53
C GLY A 101 15.77 -13.04 -18.49
N VAL A 102 14.69 -12.32 -18.79
CA VAL A 102 13.32 -12.84 -18.84
C VAL A 102 13.18 -13.84 -19.98
N GLN A 103 12.69 -15.03 -19.67
CA GLN A 103 12.37 -16.09 -20.63
C GLN A 103 10.86 -16.24 -20.89
N VAL A 104 10.08 -16.03 -19.81
CA VAL A 104 8.62 -16.07 -19.89
C VAL A 104 8.07 -14.77 -19.31
N LEU A 105 7.23 -14.07 -20.07
CA LEU A 105 6.57 -12.84 -19.65
C LEU A 105 5.08 -13.10 -19.47
N VAL A 106 4.61 -12.99 -18.23
CA VAL A 106 3.17 -13.06 -17.90
C VAL A 106 2.61 -11.64 -17.89
N ILE A 107 1.64 -11.38 -18.76
CA ILE A 107 1.01 -10.06 -18.91
C ILE A 107 -0.39 -10.10 -18.30
N GLY A 108 -0.67 -9.23 -17.33
CA GLY A 108 -2.01 -9.08 -16.76
C GLY A 108 -3.06 -8.73 -17.83
N TYR A 109 -4.30 -9.13 -17.60
CA TYR A 109 -5.40 -9.09 -18.56
C TYR A 109 -5.58 -7.75 -19.30
N ASP A 110 -5.45 -6.62 -18.58
CA ASP A 110 -5.62 -5.27 -19.10
C ASP A 110 -4.30 -4.47 -19.19
N HIS A 111 -3.18 -5.12 -18.89
CA HIS A 111 -1.90 -4.44 -18.82
C HIS A 111 -1.32 -4.17 -20.22
N ARG A 112 -0.87 -2.92 -20.43
CA ARG A 112 -0.18 -2.49 -21.65
C ARG A 112 1.06 -1.68 -21.30
N PHE A 113 2.12 -1.88 -22.08
CA PHE A 113 3.37 -1.13 -21.96
C PHE A 113 3.92 -0.72 -23.34
N GLY A 114 5.01 0.01 -23.37
CA GLY A 114 5.56 0.64 -24.56
C GLY A 114 4.97 2.02 -24.85
N ARG A 115 5.62 2.76 -25.72
CA ARG A 115 5.26 4.14 -26.07
C ARG A 115 3.79 4.23 -26.53
N GLY A 116 3.05 5.11 -25.87
CA GLY A 116 1.64 5.33 -26.19
C GLY A 116 0.70 4.19 -25.83
N ARG A 117 1.20 3.04 -25.36
CA ARG A 117 0.40 1.85 -24.97
C ARG A 117 -0.52 1.37 -26.08
N THR A 118 -0.08 1.50 -27.33
CA THR A 118 -0.84 1.17 -28.54
C THR A 118 -0.87 -0.32 -28.84
N ASP A 119 0.23 -1.02 -28.48
CA ASP A 119 0.38 -2.45 -28.71
C ASP A 119 -0.55 -3.28 -27.80
N GLY A 120 -1.08 -4.36 -28.34
CA GLY A 120 -1.91 -5.32 -27.63
C GLY A 120 -1.20 -6.63 -27.31
N PHE A 121 -1.92 -7.56 -26.72
CA PHE A 121 -1.36 -8.86 -26.33
C PHE A 121 -0.77 -9.63 -27.52
N ASP A 122 -1.45 -9.62 -28.67
CA ASP A 122 -0.99 -10.36 -29.88
C ASP A 122 0.31 -9.77 -30.43
N ASP A 123 0.51 -8.45 -30.29
CA ASP A 123 1.79 -7.81 -30.64
C ASP A 123 2.91 -8.29 -29.73
N TYR A 124 2.65 -8.37 -28.42
CA TYR A 124 3.64 -8.88 -27.47
C TYR A 124 4.00 -10.34 -27.72
N VAL A 125 3.03 -11.18 -28.12
CA VAL A 125 3.28 -12.58 -28.51
C VAL A 125 4.18 -12.63 -29.73
N ARG A 126 3.91 -11.80 -30.74
CA ARG A 126 4.75 -11.71 -31.96
C ARG A 126 6.18 -11.28 -31.61
N TYR A 127 6.34 -10.21 -30.86
CA TYR A 127 7.66 -9.73 -30.40
C TYR A 127 8.38 -10.78 -29.54
N GLY A 128 7.65 -11.45 -28.66
CA GLY A 128 8.18 -12.54 -27.85
C GLY A 128 8.75 -13.67 -28.69
N HIS A 129 8.02 -14.10 -29.73
CA HIS A 129 8.50 -15.12 -30.63
C HIS A 129 9.79 -14.71 -31.35
N GLU A 130 9.89 -13.47 -31.87
CA GLU A 130 11.10 -12.93 -32.50
C GLU A 130 12.29 -12.87 -31.50
N LEU A 131 12.03 -12.55 -30.24
CA LEU A 131 13.04 -12.34 -29.22
C LEU A 131 13.36 -13.58 -28.39
N GLY A 132 12.65 -14.69 -28.57
CA GLY A 132 12.80 -15.90 -27.74
C GLY A 132 12.30 -15.71 -26.30
N ILE A 133 11.25 -14.91 -26.11
CA ILE A 133 10.50 -14.74 -24.86
C ILE A 133 9.12 -15.38 -25.07
N GLU A 134 8.76 -16.37 -24.27
CA GLU A 134 7.39 -16.88 -24.21
C GLU A 134 6.49 -15.83 -23.57
N VAL A 135 5.36 -15.48 -24.20
CA VAL A 135 4.40 -14.52 -23.66
C VAL A 135 3.11 -15.23 -23.28
N VAL A 136 2.75 -15.13 -22.00
CA VAL A 136 1.58 -15.80 -21.41
C VAL A 136 0.59 -14.75 -20.95
N ARG A 137 -0.70 -14.96 -21.23
CA ARG A 137 -1.76 -14.10 -20.71
C ARG A 137 -2.09 -14.50 -19.26
N GLY A 138 -1.95 -13.59 -18.33
CA GLY A 138 -2.42 -13.79 -16.98
C GLY A 138 -3.95 -13.81 -16.91
N GLU A 139 -4.49 -14.70 -16.11
CA GLU A 139 -5.92 -14.79 -15.88
C GLU A 139 -6.40 -13.64 -15.00
N ALA A 140 -7.57 -13.10 -15.33
CA ALA A 140 -8.19 -12.07 -14.52
C ALA A 140 -8.72 -12.67 -13.21
N CYS A 141 -8.29 -12.09 -12.08
CA CYS A 141 -8.83 -12.47 -10.79
C CYS A 141 -10.00 -11.57 -10.42
N VAL A 142 -11.13 -12.18 -10.31
CA VAL A 142 -12.39 -11.52 -9.94
C VAL A 142 -12.73 -11.91 -8.50
N GLU A 143 -12.93 -10.93 -7.64
CA GLU A 143 -13.40 -11.16 -6.28
C GLU A 143 -14.85 -10.69 -6.16
N ARG A 144 -15.76 -11.61 -5.81
CA ARG A 144 -17.21 -11.37 -5.73
C ARG A 144 -17.81 -10.77 -7.01
N GLY A 145 -17.29 -11.14 -8.19
CA GLY A 145 -17.78 -10.66 -9.49
C GLY A 145 -17.23 -9.31 -9.93
N GLU A 146 -16.33 -8.69 -9.16
CA GLU A 146 -15.75 -7.38 -9.48
C GLU A 146 -14.22 -7.43 -9.55
N ALA A 147 -13.65 -6.66 -10.49
CA ALA A 147 -12.20 -6.50 -10.59
C ALA A 147 -11.66 -5.65 -9.42
N VAL A 148 -10.61 -6.14 -8.77
CA VAL A 148 -9.91 -5.37 -7.74
C VAL A 148 -8.94 -4.40 -8.41
N SER A 149 -9.03 -3.11 -8.05
CA SER A 149 -8.14 -2.07 -8.60
C SER A 149 -7.62 -1.12 -7.52
N SER A 150 -6.40 -0.59 -7.73
CA SER A 150 -5.82 0.43 -6.84
C SER A 150 -6.70 1.69 -6.75
N THR A 151 -7.43 2.03 -7.81
CA THR A 151 -8.35 3.18 -7.82
C THR A 151 -9.50 2.98 -6.83
N ARG A 152 -10.16 1.80 -6.84
CA ARG A 152 -11.23 1.48 -5.90
C ARG A 152 -10.72 1.49 -4.45
N ILE A 153 -9.52 0.94 -4.22
CA ILE A 153 -8.91 0.93 -2.87
C ILE A 153 -8.66 2.36 -2.39
N ARG A 154 -8.14 3.25 -3.25
CA ARG A 154 -7.98 4.68 -2.90
C ARG A 154 -9.30 5.32 -2.52
N THR A 155 -10.37 5.07 -3.27
CA THR A 155 -11.71 5.57 -2.92
C THR A 155 -12.15 5.07 -1.54
N CYS A 156 -11.98 3.80 -1.24
CA CYS A 156 -12.30 3.24 0.09
C CYS A 156 -11.52 3.93 1.21
N ILE A 157 -10.21 4.16 1.02
CA ILE A 157 -9.37 4.84 2.01
C ILE A 157 -9.77 6.30 2.16
N ALA A 158 -10.00 7.03 1.05
CA ALA A 158 -10.42 8.43 1.05
C ALA A 158 -11.76 8.64 1.79
N GLU A 159 -12.64 7.65 1.78
CA GLU A 159 -13.94 7.66 2.45
C GLU A 159 -13.88 7.04 3.86
N GLY A 160 -12.72 6.58 4.31
CA GLY A 160 -12.53 5.96 5.62
C GLY A 160 -13.06 4.51 5.72
N ARG A 161 -13.42 3.89 4.60
CA ARG A 161 -13.87 2.48 4.52
C ARG A 161 -12.67 1.52 4.57
N VAL A 162 -11.87 1.63 5.64
CA VAL A 162 -10.59 0.91 5.76
C VAL A 162 -10.75 -0.61 5.82
N SER A 163 -11.86 -1.13 6.36
CA SER A 163 -12.15 -2.56 6.39
C SER A 163 -12.37 -3.12 4.96
N GLU A 164 -13.09 -2.38 4.10
CA GLU A 164 -13.28 -2.76 2.70
C GLU A 164 -11.96 -2.66 1.93
N ALA A 165 -11.18 -1.60 2.17
CA ALA A 165 -9.85 -1.47 1.60
C ALA A 165 -8.95 -2.66 1.98
N SER A 166 -8.96 -3.08 3.25
CA SER A 166 -8.19 -4.23 3.74
C SER A 166 -8.64 -5.54 3.09
N HIS A 167 -9.95 -5.71 2.88
CA HIS A 167 -10.47 -6.87 2.16
C HIS A 167 -9.96 -6.93 0.71
N LEU A 168 -9.96 -5.80 -0.01
CA LEU A 168 -9.46 -5.71 -1.38
C LEU A 168 -7.93 -5.86 -1.45
N LEU A 169 -7.21 -5.34 -0.46
CA LEU A 169 -5.76 -5.48 -0.34
C LEU A 169 -5.34 -6.92 0.01
N GLY A 170 -6.11 -7.62 0.83
CA GLY A 170 -5.73 -8.90 1.45
C GLY A 170 -4.87 -8.75 2.71
N TYR A 171 -4.67 -7.51 3.18
CA TYR A 171 -3.95 -7.16 4.40
C TYR A 171 -4.47 -5.81 4.93
N ASN A 172 -4.25 -5.52 6.21
CA ASN A 172 -4.66 -4.24 6.80
C ASN A 172 -3.84 -3.09 6.21
N TYR A 173 -4.54 -2.03 5.77
CA TYR A 173 -3.86 -0.81 5.36
C TYR A 173 -3.06 -0.25 6.54
N LYS A 174 -1.80 0.14 6.31
CA LYS A 174 -0.93 0.61 7.39
C LYS A 174 -0.31 1.97 7.09
N LEU A 175 -0.01 2.72 8.14
CA LEU A 175 0.81 3.93 8.11
C LEU A 175 1.94 3.78 9.11
N CYS A 176 3.16 4.13 8.69
CA CYS A 176 4.31 4.19 9.58
C CYS A 176 4.82 5.63 9.67
N GLY A 177 5.29 6.02 10.83
CA GLY A 177 5.84 7.36 11.05
C GLY A 177 6.58 7.45 12.37
N THR A 178 7.15 8.61 12.64
CA THR A 178 7.90 8.88 13.87
C THR A 178 7.03 9.58 14.90
N VAL A 179 7.13 9.19 16.15
CA VAL A 179 6.41 9.85 17.25
C VAL A 179 7.04 11.20 17.55
N VAL A 180 6.22 12.24 17.44
CA VAL A 180 6.60 13.64 17.69
C VAL A 180 5.88 14.22 18.90
N GLY A 181 6.33 15.38 19.37
CA GLY A 181 5.69 16.10 20.48
C GLY A 181 4.27 16.56 20.13
N GLY A 182 3.38 16.52 21.14
CA GLY A 182 2.00 17.03 21.04
C GLY A 182 1.60 17.80 22.30
N TYR A 183 0.35 18.29 22.36
CA TYR A 183 -0.16 19.14 23.45
C TYR A 183 -0.43 18.39 24.77
N LYS A 184 -0.31 17.04 24.79
CA LYS A 184 -0.48 16.18 25.98
C LYS A 184 -1.86 16.31 26.66
N VAL A 185 -2.89 16.75 25.95
CA VAL A 185 -4.25 16.94 26.49
C VAL A 185 -4.84 15.60 26.95
N GLY A 186 -4.72 14.56 26.13
CA GLY A 186 -5.24 13.22 26.41
C GLY A 186 -4.66 12.60 27.70
N ARG A 187 -3.40 12.95 28.06
CA ARG A 187 -2.77 12.46 29.31
C ARG A 187 -3.55 12.88 30.54
N LYS A 188 -4.10 14.11 30.58
CA LYS A 188 -4.89 14.63 31.71
C LYS A 188 -6.23 13.90 31.84
N MET A 189 -6.70 13.28 30.80
CA MET A 189 -7.98 12.57 30.73
C MET A 189 -7.83 11.04 30.86
N GLY A 190 -6.62 10.53 31.15
CA GLY A 190 -6.38 9.09 31.22
C GLY A 190 -6.23 8.38 29.87
N PHE A 191 -6.22 9.15 28.77
CA PHE A 191 -6.04 8.64 27.40
C PHE A 191 -4.78 9.26 26.76
N PRO A 192 -3.57 8.93 27.23
CA PRO A 192 -2.35 9.45 26.64
C PRO A 192 -2.26 9.07 25.15
N THR A 193 -1.94 10.03 24.28
CA THR A 193 -1.80 9.82 22.83
C THR A 193 -0.37 10.04 22.36
N ALA A 194 0.08 9.23 21.41
CA ALA A 194 1.29 9.46 20.62
C ALA A 194 0.90 10.13 19.29
N ASN A 195 1.57 11.23 18.96
CA ASN A 195 1.38 11.93 17.68
C ASN A 195 2.33 11.33 16.66
N ILE A 196 1.80 10.83 15.55
CA ILE A 196 2.58 10.19 14.49
C ILE A 196 2.79 11.21 13.37
N HIS A 197 4.04 11.52 13.09
CA HIS A 197 4.42 12.30 11.91
C HIS A 197 4.70 11.33 10.75
N VAL A 198 3.83 11.37 9.75
CA VAL A 198 3.98 10.66 8.47
C VAL A 198 4.49 11.65 7.45
N LYS A 199 5.49 11.28 6.66
CA LYS A 199 6.05 12.17 5.63
C LYS A 199 5.01 12.49 4.57
N GLU A 200 4.79 13.78 4.32
CA GLU A 200 3.81 14.24 3.36
C GLU A 200 4.04 13.68 1.95
N GLY A 201 2.94 13.32 1.28
CA GLY A 201 2.95 12.84 -0.11
C GLY A 201 3.45 11.42 -0.31
N GLU A 202 4.03 10.76 0.69
CA GLU A 202 4.51 9.38 0.54
C GLU A 202 3.37 8.37 0.45
N LYS A 203 2.26 8.62 1.17
CA LYS A 203 1.19 7.64 1.32
C LYS A 203 -0.16 8.29 1.55
N MET A 204 -1.21 7.60 1.10
CA MET A 204 -2.57 8.07 1.27
C MET A 204 -3.03 7.98 2.73
N LEU A 205 -3.57 9.08 3.28
CA LEU A 205 -4.20 9.08 4.60
C LEU A 205 -5.69 8.74 4.47
N PRO A 206 -6.24 7.89 5.37
CA PRO A 206 -7.68 7.70 5.47
C PRO A 206 -8.44 8.99 5.78
N ALA A 207 -9.76 9.00 5.56
CA ALA A 207 -10.63 10.11 5.97
C ALA A 207 -10.47 10.45 7.45
N ASP A 208 -10.84 11.67 7.85
CA ASP A 208 -10.86 12.08 9.24
C ASP A 208 -11.84 11.23 10.03
N GLY A 209 -11.48 10.90 11.26
CA GLY A 209 -12.29 10.05 12.13
C GLY A 209 -11.48 9.25 13.14
N VAL A 210 -12.16 8.45 13.92
CA VAL A 210 -11.58 7.56 14.94
C VAL A 210 -11.58 6.14 14.40
N TYR A 211 -10.44 5.48 14.54
CA TYR A 211 -10.18 4.14 14.00
C TYR A 211 -9.70 3.19 15.08
N ALA A 212 -10.14 1.94 15.00
CA ALA A 212 -9.51 0.83 15.68
C ALA A 212 -8.28 0.41 14.87
N VAL A 213 -7.14 0.30 15.55
CA VAL A 213 -5.87 -0.04 14.89
C VAL A 213 -5.09 -1.06 15.70
N PHE A 214 -4.24 -1.82 15.00
CA PHE A 214 -3.11 -2.48 15.62
C PHE A 214 -1.90 -1.57 15.52
N VAL A 215 -1.07 -1.57 16.56
CA VAL A 215 0.13 -0.73 16.65
C VAL A 215 1.35 -1.61 16.87
N ARG A 216 2.38 -1.40 16.06
CA ARG A 216 3.73 -1.95 16.26
C ARG A 216 4.68 -0.82 16.60
N ILE A 217 5.48 -1.03 17.63
CA ILE A 217 6.48 -0.08 18.10
C ILE A 217 7.83 -0.55 17.59
N ASP A 218 8.55 0.33 16.89
CA ASP A 218 9.74 0.01 16.10
C ASP A 218 9.49 -1.08 15.02
N ALA A 219 10.06 -0.93 13.85
CA ALA A 219 9.70 -1.74 12.68
C ALA A 219 9.93 -3.25 12.87
N ASP A 220 10.76 -3.66 13.82
CA ASP A 220 11.16 -5.04 14.10
C ASP A 220 10.51 -5.62 15.38
N GLY A 221 9.63 -4.85 16.06
CA GLY A 221 8.97 -5.31 17.29
C GLY A 221 7.94 -6.41 17.01
N GLU A 222 8.08 -7.58 17.63
CA GLU A 222 7.12 -8.69 17.53
C GLU A 222 5.77 -8.38 18.21
N SER A 223 5.75 -7.44 19.17
CA SER A 223 4.56 -7.14 19.95
C SER A 223 3.59 -6.25 19.20
N LYS A 224 2.39 -6.78 18.99
CA LYS A 224 1.26 -6.10 18.36
C LYS A 224 0.32 -5.61 19.46
N HIS A 225 0.22 -4.29 19.59
CA HIS A 225 -0.70 -3.64 20.54
C HIS A 225 -2.00 -3.27 19.85
N VAL A 226 -3.04 -3.03 20.63
CA VAL A 226 -4.33 -2.53 20.15
C VAL A 226 -4.45 -1.06 20.52
N GLY A 227 -4.98 -0.23 19.64
CA GLY A 227 -5.10 1.21 19.88
C GLY A 227 -6.31 1.86 19.23
N MET A 228 -6.63 3.05 19.70
CA MET A 228 -7.57 3.98 19.11
C MET A 228 -6.78 5.09 18.43
N LEU A 229 -7.01 5.33 17.14
CA LEU A 229 -6.31 6.34 16.36
C LEU A 229 -7.30 7.39 15.88
N ASN A 230 -6.98 8.65 16.10
CA ASN A 230 -7.72 9.79 15.56
C ASN A 230 -6.93 10.41 14.39
N ILE A 231 -7.59 10.59 13.26
CA ILE A 231 -7.15 11.45 12.17
C ILE A 231 -8.10 12.65 12.15
N GLY A 232 -7.55 13.86 12.30
CA GLY A 232 -8.35 15.06 12.34
C GLY A 232 -7.53 16.32 12.04
N HIS A 233 -8.18 17.47 12.07
CA HIS A 233 -7.54 18.74 11.83
C HIS A 233 -7.20 19.45 13.15
N ARG A 234 -5.98 19.97 13.25
CA ARG A 234 -5.59 20.85 14.35
C ARG A 234 -5.91 22.29 13.96
N PRO A 235 -6.60 23.06 14.83
CA PRO A 235 -6.66 24.50 14.67
C PRO A 235 -5.26 25.08 14.92
N THR A 236 -4.60 25.52 13.85
CA THR A 236 -3.33 26.24 13.94
C THR A 236 -3.56 27.74 13.93
N VAL A 237 -2.77 28.46 14.73
CA VAL A 237 -2.85 29.95 14.87
C VAL A 237 -2.49 30.66 13.55
N ASN A 238 -1.91 29.95 12.57
CA ASN A 238 -1.40 30.50 11.30
C ASN A 238 -2.13 29.98 10.05
N ASN A 239 -3.44 29.90 10.03
CA ASN A 239 -4.27 29.61 8.83
C ASN A 239 -3.96 28.31 8.05
N GLY A 240 -3.21 27.35 8.59
CA GLY A 240 -2.99 26.02 8.02
C GLY A 240 -3.72 24.97 8.83
N SER A 241 -4.60 24.18 8.22
CA SER A 241 -5.20 23.01 8.85
C SER A 241 -4.31 21.80 8.60
N GLU A 242 -3.27 21.62 9.41
CA GLU A 242 -2.48 20.39 9.35
C GLU A 242 -3.28 19.21 9.91
N ARG A 243 -3.35 18.12 9.16
CA ARG A 243 -3.94 16.88 9.65
C ARG A 243 -3.04 16.27 10.72
N SER A 244 -3.62 15.93 11.87
CA SER A 244 -2.93 15.23 12.93
C SER A 244 -3.33 13.75 12.97
N ILE A 245 -2.36 12.92 13.31
CA ILE A 245 -2.55 11.47 13.51
C ILE A 245 -2.14 11.18 14.94
N GLU A 246 -3.11 10.87 15.80
CA GLU A 246 -2.91 10.64 17.22
C GLU A 246 -3.39 9.25 17.60
N VAL A 247 -2.55 8.43 18.20
CA VAL A 247 -2.91 7.08 18.64
C VAL A 247 -2.79 6.95 20.16
N HIS A 248 -3.87 6.46 20.79
CA HIS A 248 -3.87 5.95 22.15
C HIS A 248 -3.68 4.42 22.09
N ILE A 249 -2.60 3.92 22.68
CA ILE A 249 -2.28 2.49 22.74
C ILE A 249 -2.83 1.95 24.04
N LEU A 250 -3.73 0.97 23.97
CA LEU A 250 -4.37 0.37 25.15
C LEU A 250 -3.34 -0.40 25.99
N ASP A 251 -3.40 -0.21 27.31
CA ASP A 251 -2.58 -0.90 28.31
C ASP A 251 -1.06 -0.81 28.03
N PHE A 252 -0.64 0.29 27.43
CA PHE A 252 0.76 0.56 27.16
C PHE A 252 1.27 1.69 28.07
N GLU A 253 2.36 1.41 28.76
CA GLU A 253 3.11 2.38 29.53
C GLU A 253 4.55 2.47 29.01
N GLY A 254 4.98 3.65 28.62
CA GLY A 254 6.35 3.86 28.14
C GLY A 254 6.53 5.17 27.38
N ASP A 255 7.78 5.52 27.15
CA ASP A 255 8.14 6.66 26.31
C ASP A 255 8.28 6.23 24.85
N LEU A 256 7.55 6.93 23.98
CA LEU A 256 7.49 6.67 22.55
C LEU A 256 8.14 7.78 21.71
N TYR A 257 8.58 8.88 22.31
CA TYR A 257 9.15 10.00 21.56
C TYR A 257 10.38 9.58 20.75
N GLY A 258 10.37 9.97 19.47
CA GLY A 258 11.42 9.65 18.52
C GLY A 258 11.41 8.19 18.02
N LYS A 259 10.54 7.32 18.55
CA LYS A 259 10.40 5.95 18.06
C LYS A 259 9.56 5.91 16.78
N SER A 260 9.79 4.87 15.98
CA SER A 260 8.96 4.56 14.83
C SER A 260 7.72 3.78 15.26
N LEU A 261 6.53 4.21 14.82
CA LEU A 261 5.28 3.48 14.98
C LEU A 261 4.70 3.12 13.63
N CYS A 262 4.24 1.88 13.51
CA CYS A 262 3.40 1.45 12.39
C CYS A 262 2.00 1.11 12.90
N VAL A 263 0.97 1.75 12.33
CA VAL A 263 -0.43 1.50 12.66
C VAL A 263 -1.11 0.79 11.49
N GLU A 264 -1.81 -0.31 11.79
CA GLU A 264 -2.59 -1.11 10.84
C GLU A 264 -4.08 -0.84 11.10
N PHE A 265 -4.78 -0.27 10.11
CA PHE A 265 -6.20 0.07 10.23
C PHE A 265 -7.08 -1.17 10.18
N VAL A 266 -7.96 -1.32 11.14
CA VAL A 266 -8.92 -2.44 11.23
C VAL A 266 -10.31 -1.99 10.81
N GLU A 267 -10.86 -0.99 11.51
CA GLU A 267 -12.17 -0.43 11.20
C GLU A 267 -12.26 1.05 11.59
N ARG A 268 -13.15 1.79 10.94
CA ARG A 268 -13.55 3.14 11.35
C ARG A 268 -14.63 3.03 12.41
N LEU A 269 -14.35 3.53 13.61
CA LEU A 269 -15.30 3.50 14.72
C LEU A 269 -16.40 4.55 14.54
N ARG A 270 -16.00 5.77 14.13
CA ARG A 270 -16.89 6.92 13.93
C ARG A 270 -16.20 8.08 13.19
N GLU A 271 -16.97 9.04 12.79
CA GLU A 271 -16.48 10.34 12.32
C GLU A 271 -15.92 11.19 13.47
N GLU A 272 -15.08 12.16 13.13
CA GLU A 272 -14.67 13.18 14.07
C GLU A 272 -15.88 14.07 14.44
N ARG A 273 -16.03 14.40 15.71
CA ARG A 273 -17.12 15.26 16.18
C ARG A 273 -16.68 16.11 17.38
N THR A 274 -17.34 17.24 17.54
CA THR A 274 -17.24 18.10 18.73
C THR A 274 -18.14 17.57 19.85
N PHE A 275 -17.76 17.85 21.09
CA PHE A 275 -18.52 17.45 22.28
C PHE A 275 -18.86 18.69 23.12
N ASP A 276 -20.08 18.73 23.63
CA ASP A 276 -20.59 19.87 24.40
C ASP A 276 -19.98 19.93 25.80
N SER A 277 -19.42 18.84 26.30
CA SER A 277 -18.76 18.75 27.61
C SER A 277 -17.62 17.75 27.63
N LEU A 278 -16.73 17.91 28.62
CA LEU A 278 -15.65 16.96 28.87
C LEU A 278 -16.19 15.57 29.24
N ASP A 279 -17.28 15.51 30.02
CA ASP A 279 -17.91 14.25 30.41
C ASP A 279 -18.46 13.49 29.21
N ALA A 280 -19.06 14.18 28.25
CA ALA A 280 -19.54 13.57 26.99
C ALA A 280 -18.37 13.02 26.15
N LEU A 281 -17.24 13.73 26.09
CA LEU A 281 -16.02 13.24 25.43
C LEU A 281 -15.49 12.00 26.15
N MET A 282 -15.39 12.02 27.47
CA MET A 282 -14.90 10.89 28.27
C MET A 282 -15.76 9.65 28.09
N ALA A 283 -17.09 9.79 28.15
CA ALA A 283 -18.03 8.69 27.93
C ALA A 283 -17.85 8.06 26.55
N GLN A 284 -17.62 8.90 25.53
CA GLN A 284 -17.36 8.41 24.18
C GLN A 284 -16.02 7.67 24.04
N LEU A 285 -14.96 8.21 24.67
CA LEU A 285 -13.64 7.56 24.64
C LEU A 285 -13.67 6.18 25.32
N GLU A 286 -14.40 6.05 26.45
CA GLU A 286 -14.59 4.74 27.10
C GLU A 286 -15.39 3.78 26.21
N SER A 287 -16.44 4.23 25.54
CA SER A 287 -17.20 3.42 24.57
C SER A 287 -16.33 2.95 23.40
N ASP A 288 -15.51 3.86 22.84
CA ASP A 288 -14.58 3.54 21.76
C ASP A 288 -13.54 2.49 22.24
N LYS A 289 -12.99 2.66 23.46
CA LYS A 289 -12.05 1.75 24.10
C LYS A 289 -12.64 0.35 24.32
N GLU A 290 -13.88 0.25 24.82
CA GLU A 290 -14.56 -1.03 24.98
C GLU A 290 -14.70 -1.77 23.64
N ARG A 291 -15.04 -1.04 22.57
CA ARG A 291 -15.17 -1.61 21.22
C ARG A 291 -13.82 -2.12 20.71
N VAL A 292 -12.77 -1.33 20.85
CA VAL A 292 -11.41 -1.66 20.43
C VAL A 292 -10.81 -2.81 21.26
N SER A 293 -11.13 -2.90 22.55
CA SER A 293 -10.63 -3.97 23.42
C SER A 293 -11.03 -5.36 22.96
N ARG A 294 -12.13 -5.49 22.22
CA ARG A 294 -12.59 -6.78 21.65
C ARG A 294 -11.62 -7.31 20.59
N LEU A 295 -10.81 -6.45 19.97
CA LEU A 295 -9.78 -6.86 19.00
C LEU A 295 -8.60 -7.59 19.62
N LYS A 296 -8.43 -7.55 20.96
CA LYS A 296 -7.40 -8.32 21.68
C LYS A 296 -7.63 -9.84 21.63
N CYS A 297 -8.85 -10.24 21.29
CA CYS A 297 -9.25 -11.65 21.22
C CYS A 297 -9.12 -12.23 19.80
N LEU A 298 -8.67 -11.44 18.82
CA LEU A 298 -8.42 -11.83 17.44
C LEU A 298 -6.91 -11.97 17.19
#